data_dffacd4a03eb2d8b4ff1a1d57d5bcf16
#
_entry.id   dffacd4a03eb2d8b4ff1a1d57d5bcf16
#
_cell.length_a   1.000
_cell.length_b   1.000
_cell.length_c   1.000
_cell.angle_alpha   90.00
_cell.angle_beta   90.00
_cell.angle_gamma   90.00
#
_symmetry.space_group_name_H-M   'P 1'
#
loop_
_entity.id
_entity.type
_entity.pdbx_description
1 polymer ?
#
loop_
_entity_poly.entity_id
_entity_poly.type
_entity_poly.pdbx_seq_one_letter_code
_entity_poly.pdbx_strand_id
1 'polypeptide(L)'
;YWLAQTVGAFVASAIVFLTYHDAFLAFDGGIRIVVGEKATAGIFATYPQPFLSTFGGFIDQFIGTALLVLAIFAITDARNLAPAGNMAPLLIGLLVVLIGMTFGFNSGYAINPARDLGPRLFTLVGGWGPQVFAAANYWFWVPVIAPLLGGVWGGWIYDRLVGEALKQGAA
;
A
#
# COMPACT_ATOMS: atom_id res chain seq x y z
N TYR A 1 2.09 12.64 -11.12
CA TYR A 1 1.57 12.15 -9.83
C TYR A 1 2.49 11.08 -9.22
N TRP A 2 2.88 10.00 -9.93
CA TRP A 2 3.69 8.90 -9.39
C TRP A 2 5.00 9.37 -8.75
N LEU A 3 5.78 10.21 -9.48
CA LEU A 3 7.03 10.76 -8.96
C LEU A 3 6.79 11.59 -7.68
N ALA A 4 5.80 12.48 -7.71
CA ALA A 4 5.48 13.34 -6.56
C ALA A 4 5.06 12.52 -5.33
N GLN A 5 4.26 11.48 -5.50
CA GLN A 5 3.85 10.59 -4.41
C GLN A 5 5.03 9.80 -3.86
N THR A 6 5.90 9.26 -4.71
CA THR A 6 7.08 8.50 -4.28
C THR A 6 8.07 9.40 -3.54
N VAL A 7 8.34 10.60 -4.05
CA VAL A 7 9.21 11.58 -3.38
C VAL A 7 8.58 12.05 -2.06
N GLY A 8 7.27 12.32 -2.05
CA GLY A 8 6.55 12.69 -0.83
C GLY A 8 6.63 11.60 0.24
N ALA A 9 6.45 10.33 -0.14
CA ALA A 9 6.58 9.20 0.78
C ALA A 9 8.02 9.01 1.30
N PHE A 10 9.03 9.25 0.47
CA PHE A 10 10.43 9.26 0.89
C PHE A 10 10.70 10.35 1.93
N VAL A 11 10.27 11.59 1.67
CA VAL A 11 10.43 12.72 2.61
C VAL A 11 9.67 12.48 3.91
N ALA A 12 8.44 11.97 3.82
CA ALA A 12 7.64 11.61 4.99
C ALA A 12 8.36 10.56 5.86
N SER A 13 9.02 9.57 5.24
CA SER A 13 9.82 8.58 5.96
C SER A 13 11.00 9.21 6.70
N ALA A 14 11.68 10.19 6.09
CA ALA A 14 12.75 10.94 6.76
C ALA A 14 12.22 11.70 7.98
N ILE A 15 11.05 12.33 7.87
CA ILE A 15 10.40 13.05 8.98
C ILE A 15 10.04 12.06 10.10
N VAL A 16 9.42 10.92 9.79
CA VAL A 16 9.09 9.88 10.77
C VAL A 16 10.36 9.38 11.46
N PHE A 17 11.42 9.11 10.71
CA PHE A 17 12.69 8.65 11.26
C PHE A 17 13.30 9.67 12.22
N LEU A 18 13.31 10.95 11.87
CA LEU A 18 13.78 12.03 12.76
C LEU A 18 12.92 12.16 14.00
N THR A 19 11.59 12.09 13.86
CA THR A 19 10.64 12.19 14.97
C THR A 19 10.82 11.08 16.00
N TYR A 20 11.09 9.85 15.54
CA TYR A 20 11.23 8.67 16.38
C TYR A 20 12.67 8.21 16.57
N HIS A 21 13.66 9.05 16.27
CA HIS A 21 15.09 8.69 16.29
C HIS A 21 15.51 8.05 17.61
N ASP A 22 15.15 8.62 18.74
CA ASP A 22 15.51 8.11 20.05
C ASP A 22 14.84 6.76 20.36
N ALA A 23 13.59 6.59 19.90
CA ALA A 23 12.90 5.31 20.01
C ALA A 23 13.57 4.20 19.17
N PHE A 24 14.03 4.54 17.96
CA PHE A 24 14.86 3.61 17.16
C PHE A 24 16.14 3.22 17.89
N LEU A 25 16.89 4.20 18.43
CA LEU A 25 18.11 3.93 19.18
C LEU A 25 17.85 3.04 20.41
N ALA A 26 16.78 3.31 21.15
CA ALA A 26 16.42 2.51 22.32
C ALA A 26 16.06 1.07 21.95
N PHE A 27 15.43 0.84 20.78
CA PHE A 27 15.01 -0.49 20.33
C PHE A 27 16.14 -1.29 19.69
N ASP A 28 16.86 -0.71 18.75
CA ASP A 28 17.84 -1.41 17.91
C ASP A 28 19.32 -1.10 18.24
N GLY A 29 19.56 -0.17 19.17
CA GLY A 29 20.92 0.23 19.57
C GLY A 29 21.73 0.92 18.46
N GLY A 30 21.05 1.47 17.45
CA GLY A 30 21.67 2.09 16.28
C GLY A 30 22.01 1.12 15.15
N ILE A 31 21.71 -0.17 15.31
CA ILE A 31 21.96 -1.21 14.29
C ILE A 31 20.71 -1.41 13.46
N ARG A 32 20.70 -0.86 12.25
CA ARG A 32 19.55 -0.93 11.33
C ARG A 32 19.54 -2.27 10.61
N ILE A 33 18.54 -3.11 10.91
CA ILE A 33 18.37 -4.42 10.28
C ILE A 33 17.00 -4.54 9.60
N VAL A 34 16.96 -5.36 8.56
CA VAL A 34 15.74 -5.53 7.72
C VAL A 34 14.91 -6.71 8.17
N VAL A 35 15.54 -7.79 8.64
CA VAL A 35 14.87 -9.04 9.03
C VAL A 35 15.39 -9.48 10.40
N GLY A 36 14.52 -10.02 11.23
CA GLY A 36 14.83 -10.50 12.58
C GLY A 36 14.05 -9.77 13.68
N GLU A 37 14.28 -10.16 14.93
CA GLU A 37 13.50 -9.67 16.08
C GLU A 37 13.63 -8.15 16.30
N LYS A 38 14.77 -7.58 15.96
CA LYS A 38 15.02 -6.14 16.06
C LYS A 38 14.93 -5.41 14.72
N ALA A 39 14.27 -6.03 13.72
CA ALA A 39 14.08 -5.40 12.43
C ALA A 39 13.19 -4.17 12.53
N THR A 40 13.66 -3.05 11.98
CA THR A 40 12.96 -1.77 11.97
C THR A 40 12.59 -1.28 10.56
N ALA A 41 13.08 -1.93 9.50
CA ALA A 41 12.73 -1.59 8.12
C ALA A 41 11.23 -1.72 7.82
N GLY A 42 10.54 -2.67 8.48
CA GLY A 42 9.10 -2.91 8.35
C GLY A 42 8.21 -1.78 8.87
N ILE A 43 8.77 -0.82 9.62
CA ILE A 43 8.06 0.42 10.02
C ILE A 43 7.79 1.30 8.80
N PHE A 44 8.64 1.25 7.80
CA PHE A 44 8.61 2.10 6.61
C PHE A 44 8.00 1.39 5.40
N ALA A 45 8.60 0.29 4.97
CA ALA A 45 8.18 -0.48 3.80
C ALA A 45 7.59 -1.84 4.22
N THR A 46 6.84 -2.48 3.35
CA THR A 46 6.20 -3.76 3.65
C THR A 46 7.13 -4.94 3.42
N TYR A 47 7.00 -5.96 4.27
CA TYR A 47 7.70 -7.24 4.17
C TYR A 47 6.71 -8.37 4.43
N PRO A 48 6.79 -9.50 3.69
CA PRO A 48 5.86 -10.59 3.86
C PRO A 48 6.13 -11.35 5.16
N GLN A 49 5.09 -11.92 5.74
CA GLN A 49 5.22 -12.89 6.83
C GLN A 49 6.01 -14.13 6.35
N PRO A 50 6.74 -14.82 7.24
CA PRO A 50 7.60 -15.96 6.87
C PRO A 50 6.87 -17.12 6.16
N PHE A 51 5.57 -17.28 6.42
CA PHE A 51 4.74 -18.32 5.79
C PHE A 51 4.25 -17.95 4.39
N LEU A 52 4.34 -16.66 4.01
CA LEU A 52 3.73 -16.15 2.78
C LEU A 52 4.63 -16.40 1.58
N SER A 53 4.14 -17.15 0.60
CA SER A 53 4.84 -17.30 -0.67
C SER A 53 4.77 -15.99 -1.49
N THR A 54 5.75 -15.78 -2.38
CA THR A 54 5.73 -14.60 -3.28
C THR A 54 4.46 -14.56 -4.14
N PHE A 55 3.98 -15.71 -4.61
CA PHE A 55 2.73 -15.79 -5.37
C PHE A 55 1.52 -15.44 -4.49
N GLY A 56 1.41 -16.00 -3.28
CA GLY A 56 0.35 -15.66 -2.34
C GLY A 56 0.34 -14.16 -2.02
N GLY A 57 1.52 -13.58 -1.79
CA GLY A 57 1.65 -12.15 -1.56
C GLY A 57 1.29 -11.29 -2.78
N PHE A 58 1.61 -11.76 -3.99
CA PHE A 58 1.16 -11.07 -5.21
C PHE A 58 -0.37 -11.04 -5.31
N ILE A 59 -1.03 -12.17 -5.09
CA ILE A 59 -2.50 -12.27 -5.10
C ILE A 59 -3.11 -11.39 -4.00
N ASP A 60 -2.54 -11.39 -2.79
CA ASP A 60 -2.96 -10.56 -1.65
C ASP A 60 -2.97 -9.06 -2.04
N GLN A 61 -1.86 -8.56 -2.56
CA GLN A 61 -1.73 -7.16 -2.98
C GLN A 61 -2.59 -6.81 -4.20
N PHE A 62 -2.71 -7.73 -5.16
CA PHE A 62 -3.54 -7.57 -6.34
C PHE A 62 -5.03 -7.45 -5.96
N ILE A 63 -5.55 -8.39 -5.17
CA ILE A 63 -6.97 -8.39 -4.75
C ILE A 63 -7.28 -7.21 -3.83
N GLY A 64 -6.42 -6.95 -2.84
CA GLY A 64 -6.62 -5.81 -1.92
C GLY A 64 -6.70 -4.48 -2.68
N THR A 65 -5.85 -4.29 -3.69
CA THR A 65 -5.88 -3.06 -4.51
C THR A 65 -7.05 -3.04 -5.48
N ALA A 66 -7.43 -4.19 -6.05
CA ALA A 66 -8.60 -4.28 -6.92
C ALA A 66 -9.89 -3.90 -6.17
N LEU A 67 -10.06 -4.41 -4.95
CA LEU A 67 -11.19 -4.05 -4.07
C LEU A 67 -11.15 -2.56 -3.69
N LEU A 68 -9.98 -2.02 -3.39
CA LEU A 68 -9.81 -0.59 -3.11
C LEU A 68 -10.31 0.27 -4.27
N VAL A 69 -9.82 0.03 -5.47
CA VAL A 69 -10.15 0.85 -6.64
C VAL A 69 -11.60 0.66 -7.06
N LEU A 70 -12.11 -0.58 -7.03
CA LEU A 70 -13.52 -0.87 -7.30
C LEU A 70 -14.43 -0.07 -6.36
N ALA A 71 -14.15 -0.09 -5.06
CA ALA A 71 -14.95 0.62 -4.07
C ALA A 71 -14.79 2.14 -4.18
N ILE A 72 -13.59 2.66 -4.51
CA ILE A 72 -13.40 4.10 -4.80
C ILE A 72 -14.27 4.52 -5.98
N PHE A 73 -14.31 3.75 -7.06
CA PHE A 73 -15.17 4.04 -8.21
C PHE A 73 -16.65 4.04 -7.81
N ALA A 74 -17.09 3.05 -7.00
CA ALA A 74 -18.46 3.00 -6.50
C ALA A 74 -18.85 4.23 -5.66
N ILE A 75 -17.91 4.72 -4.81
CA ILE A 75 -18.12 5.89 -3.95
C ILE A 75 -18.13 7.20 -4.76
N THR A 76 -17.33 7.28 -5.84
CA THR A 76 -17.10 8.54 -6.56
C THR A 76 -17.92 8.67 -7.85
N ASP A 77 -18.57 7.61 -8.32
CA ASP A 77 -19.40 7.66 -9.53
C ASP A 77 -20.71 8.39 -9.24
N ALA A 78 -20.87 9.60 -9.81
CA ALA A 78 -22.05 10.42 -9.64
C ALA A 78 -23.33 9.79 -10.22
N ARG A 79 -23.22 8.78 -11.11
CA ARG A 79 -24.34 8.02 -11.65
C ARG A 79 -24.86 6.94 -10.69
N ASN A 80 -24.05 6.57 -9.69
CA ASN A 80 -24.40 5.65 -8.62
C ASN A 80 -24.95 6.44 -7.41
N LEU A 81 -25.27 5.74 -6.32
CA LEU A 81 -25.64 6.33 -5.03
C LEU A 81 -24.42 6.99 -4.34
N ALA A 82 -23.82 7.97 -5.02
CA ALA A 82 -22.68 8.70 -4.48
C ALA A 82 -23.09 9.41 -3.18
N PRO A 83 -22.22 9.44 -2.16
CA PRO A 83 -22.50 10.07 -0.89
C PRO A 83 -22.72 11.58 -1.06
N ALA A 84 -23.68 12.13 -0.34
CA ALA A 84 -23.97 13.56 -0.35
C ALA A 84 -22.83 14.39 0.24
N GLY A 85 -22.64 15.60 -0.25
CA GLY A 85 -21.62 16.53 0.25
C GLY A 85 -20.20 15.98 0.09
N ASN A 86 -19.29 16.38 0.97
CA ASN A 86 -17.88 15.98 0.95
C ASN A 86 -17.60 14.69 1.75
N MET A 87 -18.52 13.73 1.76
CA MET A 87 -18.37 12.48 2.52
C MET A 87 -17.45 11.45 1.84
N ALA A 88 -17.22 11.55 0.54
CA ALA A 88 -16.40 10.60 -0.20
C ALA A 88 -14.97 10.44 0.40
N PRO A 89 -14.24 11.49 0.77
CA PRO A 89 -12.91 11.33 1.38
C PRO A 89 -12.95 10.55 2.70
N LEU A 90 -13.95 10.77 3.54
CA LEU A 90 -14.11 10.02 4.79
C LEU A 90 -14.37 8.54 4.52
N LEU A 91 -15.27 8.24 3.59
CA LEU A 91 -15.61 6.86 3.23
C LEU A 91 -14.42 6.13 2.61
N ILE A 92 -13.62 6.80 1.77
CA ILE A 92 -12.38 6.25 1.22
C ILE A 92 -11.36 6.00 2.34
N GLY A 93 -11.24 6.90 3.30
CA GLY A 93 -10.40 6.68 4.49
C GLY A 93 -10.82 5.45 5.29
N LEU A 94 -12.11 5.28 5.55
CA LEU A 94 -12.65 4.10 6.24
C LEU A 94 -12.47 2.81 5.42
N LEU A 95 -12.60 2.88 4.09
CA LEU A 95 -12.29 1.77 3.19
C LEU A 95 -10.83 1.32 3.32
N VAL A 96 -9.87 2.26 3.38
CA VAL A 96 -8.45 1.91 3.61
C VAL A 96 -8.25 1.25 4.96
N VAL A 97 -8.94 1.72 6.02
CA VAL A 97 -8.93 1.06 7.33
C VAL A 97 -9.46 -0.36 7.23
N LEU A 98 -10.59 -0.57 6.55
CA LEU A 98 -11.17 -1.91 6.35
C LEU A 98 -10.20 -2.85 5.64
N ILE A 99 -9.56 -2.38 4.56
CA ILE A 99 -8.54 -3.16 3.84
C ILE A 99 -7.35 -3.46 4.76
N GLY A 100 -6.90 -2.51 5.56
CA GLY A 100 -5.83 -2.73 6.54
C GLY A 100 -6.17 -3.82 7.55
N MET A 101 -7.39 -3.84 8.04
CA MET A 101 -7.88 -4.86 9.00
C MET A 101 -8.01 -6.25 8.38
N THR A 102 -8.33 -6.35 7.08
CA THR A 102 -8.58 -7.62 6.40
C THR A 102 -7.35 -8.18 5.68
N PHE A 103 -6.52 -7.33 5.06
CA PHE A 103 -5.35 -7.73 4.27
C PHE A 103 -4.01 -7.44 4.97
N GLY A 104 -4.01 -6.81 6.16
CA GLY A 104 -2.78 -6.40 6.84
C GLY A 104 -1.91 -7.54 7.33
N PHE A 105 -2.51 -8.69 7.67
CA PHE A 105 -1.81 -9.80 8.32
C PHE A 105 -0.69 -10.41 7.46
N ASN A 106 -0.91 -10.56 6.17
CA ASN A 106 0.02 -11.26 5.26
C ASN A 106 1.33 -10.49 5.03
N SER A 107 1.23 -9.18 4.77
CA SER A 107 2.41 -8.39 4.38
C SER A 107 2.31 -6.89 4.71
N GLY A 108 1.29 -6.47 5.46
CA GLY A 108 1.10 -5.06 5.81
C GLY A 108 0.37 -4.22 4.76
N TYR A 109 -0.45 -4.84 3.92
CA TYR A 109 -1.34 -4.19 2.92
C TYR A 109 -0.69 -2.98 2.24
N ALA A 110 0.36 -3.19 1.46
CA ALA A 110 0.99 -2.10 0.71
C ALA A 110 -0.01 -1.37 -0.20
N ILE A 111 -0.74 -2.11 -1.03
CA ILE A 111 -1.82 -1.66 -1.93
C ILE A 111 -1.56 -0.34 -2.68
N ASN A 112 -0.34 0.17 -2.62
CA ASN A 112 0.09 1.44 -3.17
C ASN A 112 1.60 1.40 -3.45
N PRO A 113 2.05 1.47 -4.70
CA PRO A 113 3.47 1.44 -5.05
C PRO A 113 4.30 2.55 -4.38
N ALA A 114 3.78 3.76 -4.31
CA ALA A 114 4.51 4.88 -3.71
C ALA A 114 4.65 4.73 -2.18
N ARG A 115 3.62 4.16 -1.52
CA ARG A 115 3.60 3.89 -0.08
C ARG A 115 4.65 2.84 0.31
N ASP A 116 5.07 1.96 -0.62
CA ASP A 116 6.14 1.00 -0.35
C ASP A 116 7.50 1.46 -0.90
N LEU A 117 7.58 1.85 -2.17
CA LEU A 117 8.82 2.18 -2.84
C LEU A 117 9.51 3.44 -2.27
N GLY A 118 8.76 4.50 -1.99
CA GLY A 118 9.32 5.74 -1.42
C GLY A 118 10.01 5.50 -0.08
N PRO A 119 9.32 4.90 0.92
CA PRO A 119 9.92 4.53 2.20
C PRO A 119 11.04 3.50 2.07
N ARG A 120 10.97 2.57 1.13
CA ARG A 120 12.02 1.60 0.88
C ARG A 120 13.30 2.26 0.36
N LEU A 121 13.18 3.23 -0.52
CA LEU A 121 14.31 4.06 -0.97
C LEU A 121 14.89 4.88 0.18
N PHE A 122 14.06 5.39 1.08
CA PHE A 122 14.54 6.04 2.30
C PHE A 122 15.34 5.07 3.16
N THR A 123 14.83 3.87 3.44
CA THR A 123 15.56 2.89 4.26
C THR A 123 16.88 2.45 3.63
N LEU A 124 16.98 2.41 2.29
CA LEU A 124 18.24 2.15 1.60
C LEU A 124 19.35 3.12 2.04
N VAL A 125 19.04 4.41 2.11
CA VAL A 125 20.01 5.47 2.45
C VAL A 125 20.04 5.79 3.96
N GLY A 126 18.99 5.42 4.69
CA GLY A 126 18.81 5.69 6.12
C GLY A 126 19.53 4.72 7.06
N GLY A 127 20.38 3.84 6.52
CA GLY A 127 21.25 2.95 7.31
C GLY A 127 20.90 1.47 7.26
N TRP A 128 19.77 1.06 6.67
CA TRP A 128 19.42 -0.37 6.46
C TRP A 128 20.14 -0.98 5.26
N GLY A 129 20.60 -0.16 4.31
CA GLY A 129 21.39 -0.60 3.18
C GLY A 129 20.64 -1.42 2.12
N PRO A 130 21.37 -2.02 1.15
CA PRO A 130 20.76 -2.69 -0.02
C PRO A 130 19.92 -3.93 0.32
N GLN A 131 20.06 -4.45 1.54
CA GLN A 131 19.25 -5.58 2.01
C GLN A 131 17.75 -5.31 1.96
N VAL A 132 17.31 -4.05 1.99
CA VAL A 132 15.90 -3.66 1.86
C VAL A 132 15.26 -4.11 0.55
N PHE A 133 16.06 -4.30 -0.51
CA PHE A 133 15.60 -4.82 -1.80
C PHE A 133 15.81 -6.33 -1.95
N ALA A 134 16.83 -6.90 -1.28
CA ALA A 134 17.14 -8.33 -1.37
C ALA A 134 16.29 -9.19 -0.43
N ALA A 135 15.78 -8.60 0.66
CA ALA A 135 15.03 -9.32 1.68
C ALA A 135 13.79 -10.02 1.12
N ALA A 136 13.44 -11.17 1.72
CA ALA A 136 12.28 -12.00 1.38
C ALA A 136 12.21 -12.34 -0.12
N ASN A 137 13.32 -12.82 -0.69
CA ASN A 137 13.44 -13.20 -2.11
C ASN A 137 13.09 -12.05 -3.07
N TYR A 138 13.66 -10.87 -2.81
CA TYR A 138 13.41 -9.67 -3.61
C TYR A 138 11.94 -9.22 -3.59
N TRP A 139 11.28 -9.32 -2.46
CA TRP A 139 9.88 -8.96 -2.26
C TRP A 139 9.46 -7.61 -2.86
N PHE A 140 10.37 -6.63 -2.91
CA PHE A 140 10.11 -5.22 -3.23
C PHE A 140 9.28 -4.99 -4.50
N TRP A 141 9.34 -5.88 -5.49
CA TRP A 141 8.61 -5.71 -6.74
C TRP A 141 7.12 -6.04 -6.60
N VAL A 142 6.75 -6.90 -5.64
CA VAL A 142 5.36 -7.31 -5.42
C VAL A 142 4.47 -6.12 -5.04
N PRO A 143 4.80 -5.30 -4.01
CA PRO A 143 4.01 -4.13 -3.65
C PRO A 143 4.04 -3.00 -4.69
N VAL A 144 4.84 -3.13 -5.74
CA VAL A 144 4.84 -2.20 -6.87
C VAL A 144 3.94 -2.71 -8.00
N ILE A 145 4.17 -3.94 -8.47
CA ILE A 145 3.51 -4.46 -9.67
C ILE A 145 2.09 -4.95 -9.38
N ALA A 146 1.90 -5.71 -8.30
CA ALA A 146 0.59 -6.27 -7.99
C ALA A 146 -0.50 -5.20 -7.77
N PRO A 147 -0.26 -4.10 -7.03
CA PRO A 147 -1.23 -3.02 -6.92
C PRO A 147 -1.54 -2.30 -8.23
N LEU A 148 -0.55 -2.09 -9.10
CA LEU A 148 -0.80 -1.47 -10.41
C LEU A 148 -1.77 -2.32 -11.25
N LEU A 149 -1.53 -3.62 -11.30
CA LEU A 149 -2.39 -4.54 -12.05
C LEU A 149 -3.76 -4.69 -11.36
N GLY A 150 -3.78 -4.83 -10.03
CA GLY A 150 -5.01 -4.93 -9.25
C GLY A 150 -5.90 -3.70 -9.40
N GLY A 151 -5.30 -2.50 -9.36
CA GLY A 151 -6.03 -1.25 -9.53
C GLY A 151 -6.69 -1.13 -10.90
N VAL A 152 -5.96 -1.45 -11.97
CA VAL A 152 -6.52 -1.48 -13.34
C VAL A 152 -7.67 -2.49 -13.45
N TRP A 153 -7.49 -3.68 -12.88
CA TRP A 153 -8.49 -4.73 -12.92
C TRP A 153 -9.74 -4.38 -12.11
N GLY A 154 -9.58 -3.81 -10.91
CA GLY A 154 -10.69 -3.37 -10.07
C GLY A 154 -11.53 -2.28 -10.72
N GLY A 155 -10.89 -1.29 -11.36
CA GLY A 155 -11.56 -0.25 -12.13
C GLY A 155 -12.29 -0.82 -13.35
N TRP A 156 -11.67 -1.75 -14.08
CA TRP A 156 -12.29 -2.42 -15.22
C TRP A 156 -13.53 -3.25 -14.80
N ILE A 157 -13.46 -3.99 -13.70
CA ILE A 157 -14.62 -4.74 -13.16
C ILE A 157 -15.76 -3.80 -12.83
N TYR A 158 -15.47 -2.70 -12.12
CA TYR A 158 -16.50 -1.72 -11.79
C TYR A 158 -17.19 -1.20 -13.05
N ASP A 159 -16.42 -0.79 -14.04
CA ASP A 159 -16.94 -0.21 -15.27
C ASP A 159 -17.83 -1.21 -16.05
N ARG A 160 -17.42 -2.50 -16.10
CA ARG A 160 -18.16 -3.55 -16.79
C ARG A 160 -19.44 -3.99 -16.06
N LEU A 161 -19.37 -4.16 -14.75
CA LEU A 161 -20.50 -4.75 -14.01
C LEU A 161 -21.48 -3.68 -13.51
N VAL A 162 -21.00 -2.50 -13.15
CA VAL A 162 -21.81 -1.43 -12.56
C VAL A 162 -21.94 -0.27 -13.53
N GLY A 163 -20.86 0.23 -14.09
CA GLY A 163 -20.86 1.40 -14.97
C GLY A 163 -21.71 1.20 -16.24
N GLU A 164 -21.67 0.03 -16.86
CA GLU A 164 -22.51 -0.28 -18.03
C GLU A 164 -23.99 -0.43 -17.65
N ALA A 165 -24.29 -1.06 -16.52
CA ALA A 165 -25.67 -1.17 -16.04
C ALA A 165 -26.29 0.19 -15.72
N LEU A 166 -25.51 1.09 -15.12
CA LEU A 166 -25.97 2.46 -14.83
C LEU A 166 -26.23 3.29 -16.10
N LYS A 167 -25.48 3.07 -17.17
CA LYS A 167 -25.73 3.71 -18.48
C LYS A 167 -27.06 3.25 -19.10
N GLN A 168 -27.38 1.96 -18.97
CA GLN A 168 -28.61 1.39 -19.51
C GLN A 168 -29.87 1.78 -18.71
N GLY A 169 -29.75 1.95 -17.39
CA GLY A 169 -30.86 2.37 -16.53
C GLY A 169 -31.15 3.88 -16.60
N ALA A 170 -30.31 4.67 -17.21
CA ALA A 170 -30.48 6.10 -17.41
C ALA A 170 -31.10 6.46 -18.79
N ALA A 171 -31.32 5.47 -19.66
CA ALA A 171 -31.97 5.60 -20.98
C ALA A 171 -33.45 5.24 -20.89
#